data_4ad5bfc109da4ce97071cccfed08370a
#
_entry.id   4ad5bfc109da4ce97071cccfed08370a
#
_cell.length_a   1.000
_cell.length_b   1.000
_cell.length_c   1.000
_cell.angle_alpha   90.00
_cell.angle_beta   90.00
_cell.angle_gamma   90.00
#
_symmetry.space_group_name_H-M   'P 1'
#
loop_
_entity.id
_entity.type
_entity.pdbx_description
1 polymer ?
#
loop_
_entity_poly.entity_id
_entity_poly.type
_entity_poly.pdbx_seq_one_letter_code
_entity_poly.pdbx_strand_id
1 'polypeptide(L)'
;AALWAVYRMLPCPLTRFARVAAQMALLSWWYPDTYEFNRMFPNLDHHFATWEQQLFGCQPALLFCRALPGPVFSELMDLGYASYFPMILVVTLFFFVWRYKDFHRAAFVILASFFIYYVIYIILPVAGPQYYYKAIGMDAAAQGHFADVGNYFATHREALTSPGYRDGVFYKMVADAHEAGE
;
A
#
# COMPACT_ATOMS: atom_id res chain seq x y z
N ALA A 1 -21.94 -14.69 -0.16
CA ALA A 1 -23.01 -15.66 0.14
C ALA A 1 -22.99 -16.84 -0.82
N ALA A 2 -23.03 -16.67 -2.17
CA ALA A 2 -23.12 -17.77 -3.15
C ALA A 2 -21.95 -18.75 -3.08
N LEU A 3 -20.69 -18.29 -3.07
CA LEU A 3 -19.50 -19.16 -2.98
C LEU A 3 -19.45 -19.96 -1.67
N TRP A 4 -19.97 -19.42 -0.59
CA TRP A 4 -20.07 -20.15 0.67
C TRP A 4 -21.10 -21.28 0.62
N ALA A 5 -22.25 -21.06 -0.05
CA ALA A 5 -23.25 -22.08 -0.29
C ALA A 5 -22.69 -23.19 -1.19
N VAL A 6 -22.01 -22.83 -2.29
CA VAL A 6 -21.36 -23.81 -3.18
C VAL A 6 -20.32 -24.64 -2.43
N TYR A 7 -19.49 -24.01 -1.58
CA TYR A 7 -18.51 -24.71 -0.75
C TYR A 7 -19.16 -25.70 0.22
N ARG A 8 -20.33 -25.34 0.79
CA ARG A 8 -21.08 -26.28 1.66
C ARG A 8 -21.67 -27.45 0.92
N MET A 9 -22.12 -27.25 -0.32
CA MET A 9 -22.69 -28.29 -1.16
C MET A 9 -21.62 -29.22 -1.77
N LEU A 10 -20.46 -28.68 -2.14
CA LEU A 10 -19.37 -29.39 -2.79
C LEU A 10 -18.02 -29.06 -2.10
N PRO A 11 -17.74 -29.68 -0.94
CA PRO A 11 -16.52 -29.43 -0.19
C PRO A 11 -15.30 -30.08 -0.83
N CYS A 12 -14.75 -29.48 -1.88
CA CYS A 12 -13.54 -29.94 -2.56
C CYS A 12 -12.40 -28.89 -2.45
N PRO A 13 -11.14 -29.28 -2.73
CA PRO A 13 -10.02 -28.35 -2.69
C PRO A 13 -10.22 -27.12 -3.58
N LEU A 14 -10.80 -27.30 -4.76
CA LEU A 14 -11.02 -26.22 -5.71
C LEU A 14 -12.02 -25.17 -5.19
N THR A 15 -13.12 -25.60 -4.57
CA THR A 15 -14.11 -24.67 -3.98
C THR A 15 -13.55 -23.94 -2.77
N ARG A 16 -12.62 -24.54 -2.03
CA ARG A 16 -11.88 -23.88 -0.95
C ARG A 16 -10.95 -22.79 -1.51
N PHE A 17 -10.19 -23.13 -2.54
CA PHE A 17 -9.32 -22.16 -3.21
C PHE A 17 -10.13 -21.01 -3.80
N ALA A 18 -11.20 -21.29 -4.54
CA ALA A 18 -12.07 -20.27 -5.14
C ALA A 18 -12.64 -19.31 -4.09
N ARG A 19 -13.03 -19.82 -2.91
CA ARG A 19 -13.50 -18.98 -1.81
C ARG A 19 -12.40 -18.05 -1.30
N VAL A 20 -11.19 -18.56 -1.07
CA VAL A 20 -10.06 -17.74 -0.60
C VAL A 20 -9.67 -16.72 -1.66
N ALA A 21 -9.58 -17.13 -2.92
CA ALA A 21 -9.28 -16.22 -4.04
C ALA A 21 -10.32 -15.08 -4.16
N ALA A 22 -11.60 -15.41 -4.03
CA ALA A 22 -12.66 -14.41 -4.02
C ALA A 22 -12.58 -13.44 -2.83
N GLN A 23 -12.21 -13.94 -1.63
CA GLN A 23 -12.00 -13.11 -0.47
C GLN A 23 -10.79 -12.15 -0.67
N MET A 24 -9.70 -12.64 -1.28
CA MET A 24 -8.54 -11.80 -1.61
C MET A 24 -8.88 -10.75 -2.68
N ALA A 25 -9.67 -11.11 -3.70
CA ALA A 25 -10.16 -10.16 -4.69
C ALA A 25 -11.06 -9.09 -4.06
N LEU A 26 -11.92 -9.47 -3.11
CA LEU A 26 -12.74 -8.51 -2.37
C LEU A 26 -11.91 -7.55 -1.50
N LEU A 27 -10.76 -7.97 -0.97
CA LEU A 27 -9.87 -7.05 -0.26
C LEU A 27 -9.39 -5.92 -1.18
N SER A 28 -8.92 -6.27 -2.38
CA SER A 28 -8.49 -5.25 -3.36
C SER A 28 -9.64 -4.30 -3.74
N TRP A 29 -10.85 -4.82 -3.82
CA TRP A 29 -12.05 -4.02 -4.09
C TRP A 29 -12.41 -3.07 -2.94
N TRP A 30 -12.25 -3.49 -1.69
CA TRP A 30 -12.56 -2.67 -0.51
C TRP A 30 -11.45 -1.68 -0.12
N TYR A 31 -10.27 -1.82 -0.68
CA TYR A 31 -9.17 -0.90 -0.37
C TYR A 31 -9.52 0.58 -0.63
N PRO A 32 -10.10 0.95 -1.79
CA PRO A 32 -10.55 2.34 -2.03
C PRO A 32 -11.59 2.84 -1.01
N ASP A 33 -12.47 1.95 -0.53
CA ASP A 33 -13.50 2.32 0.45
C ASP A 33 -12.90 2.77 1.78
N THR A 34 -11.69 2.31 2.14
CA THR A 34 -11.00 2.76 3.36
C THR A 34 -10.73 4.26 3.33
N TYR A 35 -10.49 4.84 2.15
CA TYR A 35 -10.30 6.27 1.97
C TYR A 35 -11.56 7.08 2.28
N GLU A 36 -12.75 6.57 1.93
CA GLU A 36 -14.00 7.25 2.21
C GLU A 36 -14.26 7.40 3.72
N PHE A 37 -13.82 6.43 4.53
CA PHE A 37 -13.87 6.54 5.98
C PHE A 37 -12.72 7.40 6.52
N ASN A 38 -11.53 7.23 6.00
CA ASN A 38 -10.32 7.93 6.42
C ASN A 38 -10.48 9.46 6.30
N ARG A 39 -11.04 9.96 5.20
CA ARG A 39 -11.27 11.40 4.96
C ARG A 39 -12.23 12.07 5.94
N MET A 40 -12.94 11.30 6.77
CA MET A 40 -13.82 11.85 7.82
C MET A 40 -13.03 12.30 9.05
N PHE A 41 -11.76 11.89 9.16
CA PHE A 41 -10.88 12.22 10.25
C PHE A 41 -9.84 13.28 9.82
N PRO A 42 -9.31 14.08 10.76
CA PRO A 42 -8.26 15.06 10.45
C PRO A 42 -6.99 14.35 9.99
N ASN A 43 -6.32 14.92 8.98
CA ASN A 43 -5.05 14.41 8.47
C ASN A 43 -3.96 14.45 9.54
N LEU A 44 -3.19 13.37 9.67
CA LEU A 44 -2.15 13.21 10.70
C LEU A 44 -0.72 13.27 10.14
N ASP A 45 -0.52 13.52 8.84
CA ASP A 45 0.82 13.54 8.22
C ASP A 45 1.80 14.48 8.93
N HIS A 46 1.34 15.65 9.39
CA HIS A 46 2.18 16.62 10.10
C HIS A 46 2.70 16.07 11.44
N HIS A 47 1.92 15.26 12.14
CA HIS A 47 2.37 14.60 13.37
C HIS A 47 3.43 13.54 13.07
N PHE A 48 3.20 12.69 12.07
CA PHE A 48 4.16 11.66 11.68
C PHE A 48 5.47 12.27 11.19
N ALA A 49 5.42 13.29 10.33
CA ALA A 49 6.61 14.00 9.86
C ALA A 49 7.38 14.67 11.01
N THR A 50 6.67 15.22 12.00
CA THR A 50 7.30 15.80 13.21
C THR A 50 7.99 14.72 14.05
N TRP A 51 7.34 13.57 14.28
CA TRP A 51 7.94 12.47 15.02
C TRP A 51 9.16 11.88 14.29
N GLU A 52 9.08 11.74 12.96
CA GLU A 52 10.21 11.32 12.15
C GLU A 52 11.40 12.28 12.27
N GLN A 53 11.15 13.59 12.23
CA GLN A 53 12.17 14.62 12.43
C GLN A 53 12.79 14.57 13.83
N GLN A 54 11.99 14.35 14.86
CA GLN A 54 12.48 14.23 16.24
C GLN A 54 13.31 12.96 16.44
N LEU A 55 12.91 11.85 15.82
CA LEU A 55 13.57 10.56 15.98
C LEU A 55 14.88 10.47 15.21
N PHE A 56 14.89 10.94 13.96
CA PHE A 56 16.03 10.80 13.04
C PHE A 56 16.84 12.08 12.82
N GLY A 57 16.35 13.23 13.30
CA GLY A 57 16.97 14.53 13.03
C GLY A 57 16.84 14.99 11.57
N CYS A 58 16.12 14.24 10.74
CA CYS A 58 15.94 14.45 9.31
C CYS A 58 14.68 13.77 8.82
N GLN A 59 14.35 13.95 7.52
CA GLN A 59 13.30 13.19 6.84
C GLN A 59 13.94 12.05 6.03
N PRO A 60 13.92 10.80 6.52
CA PRO A 60 14.60 9.67 5.88
C PRO A 60 14.14 9.45 4.44
N ALA A 61 12.84 9.59 4.16
CA ALA A 61 12.28 9.42 2.82
C ALA A 61 12.91 10.37 1.79
N LEU A 62 13.21 11.62 2.18
CA LEU A 62 13.82 12.62 1.30
C LEU A 62 15.33 12.38 1.12
N LEU A 63 16.01 11.93 2.17
CA LEU A 63 17.45 11.64 2.12
C LEU A 63 17.77 10.35 1.37
N PHE A 64 16.94 9.35 1.53
CA PHE A 64 17.12 8.03 0.92
C PHE A 64 17.21 8.11 -0.61
N CYS A 65 16.30 8.86 -1.23
CA CYS A 65 16.31 9.09 -2.68
C CYS A 65 17.57 9.81 -3.16
N ARG A 66 18.17 10.68 -2.33
CA ARG A 66 19.41 11.41 -2.66
C ARG A 66 20.66 10.57 -2.44
N ALA A 67 20.64 9.70 -1.44
CA ALA A 67 21.78 8.86 -1.08
C ALA A 67 22.03 7.74 -2.10
N LEU A 68 20.98 7.24 -2.75
CA LEU A 68 21.03 6.09 -3.68
C LEU A 68 20.35 6.40 -5.02
N PRO A 69 20.86 7.37 -5.79
CA PRO A 69 20.22 7.83 -7.03
C PRO A 69 20.44 6.88 -8.24
N GLY A 70 21.10 5.74 -8.02
CA GLY A 70 21.48 4.82 -9.10
C GLY A 70 20.28 4.14 -9.78
N PRO A 71 20.27 3.97 -11.12
CA PRO A 71 19.16 3.35 -11.85
C PRO A 71 18.88 1.92 -11.39
N VAL A 72 19.90 1.14 -11.08
CA VAL A 72 19.74 -0.25 -10.61
C VAL A 72 19.03 -0.30 -9.26
N PHE A 73 19.34 0.62 -8.36
CA PHE A 73 18.70 0.68 -7.05
C PHE A 73 17.24 1.13 -7.17
N SER A 74 16.96 2.14 -7.99
CA SER A 74 15.61 2.62 -8.26
C SER A 74 14.74 1.47 -8.81
N GLU A 75 15.20 0.79 -9.87
CA GLU A 75 14.49 -0.36 -10.45
C GLU A 75 14.27 -1.52 -9.45
N LEU A 76 15.24 -1.75 -8.55
CA LEU A 76 15.08 -2.78 -7.53
C LEU A 76 13.99 -2.42 -6.51
N MET A 77 13.86 -1.14 -6.16
CA MET A 77 12.77 -0.66 -5.29
C MET A 77 11.41 -0.76 -5.98
N ASP A 78 11.33 -0.35 -7.25
CA ASP A 78 10.12 -0.44 -8.06
C ASP A 78 9.72 -1.91 -8.30
N LEU A 79 10.69 -2.81 -8.53
CA LEU A 79 10.45 -4.25 -8.54
C LEU A 79 9.88 -4.75 -7.21
N GLY A 80 10.46 -4.32 -6.08
CA GLY A 80 9.97 -4.67 -4.75
C GLY A 80 8.50 -4.29 -4.58
N TYR A 81 8.14 -3.10 -4.99
CA TYR A 81 6.76 -2.60 -4.97
C TYR A 81 5.85 -3.38 -5.92
N ALA A 82 6.24 -3.54 -7.19
CA ALA A 82 5.47 -4.26 -8.19
C ALA A 82 5.27 -5.74 -7.85
N SER A 83 6.23 -6.37 -7.15
CA SER A 83 6.16 -7.79 -6.77
C SER A 83 5.20 -8.09 -5.62
N TYR A 84 4.67 -7.08 -4.94
CA TYR A 84 3.84 -7.25 -3.75
C TYR A 84 2.62 -8.16 -3.98
N PHE A 85 1.77 -7.84 -4.97
CA PHE A 85 0.60 -8.67 -5.29
C PHE A 85 0.97 -10.02 -5.91
N PRO A 86 1.89 -10.11 -6.89
CA PRO A 86 2.40 -11.39 -7.39
C PRO A 86 2.94 -12.29 -6.28
N MET A 87 3.65 -11.75 -5.30
CA MET A 87 4.17 -12.52 -4.16
C MET A 87 3.05 -13.13 -3.32
N ILE A 88 1.99 -12.37 -3.02
CA ILE A 88 0.82 -12.89 -2.29
C ILE A 88 0.18 -14.05 -3.06
N LEU A 89 0.04 -13.90 -4.39
CA LEU A 89 -0.49 -14.95 -5.25
C LEU A 89 0.40 -16.20 -5.21
N VAL A 90 1.72 -16.03 -5.38
CA VAL A 90 2.69 -17.16 -5.34
C VAL A 90 2.65 -17.87 -4.01
N VAL A 91 2.65 -17.14 -2.88
CA VAL A 91 2.56 -17.73 -1.53
C VAL A 91 1.24 -18.50 -1.38
N THR A 92 0.14 -17.93 -1.82
CA THR A 92 -1.19 -18.59 -1.75
C THR A 92 -1.22 -19.88 -2.56
N LEU A 93 -0.69 -19.86 -3.79
CA LEU A 93 -0.59 -21.03 -4.65
C LEU A 93 0.38 -22.07 -4.09
N PHE A 94 1.51 -21.65 -3.52
CA PHE A 94 2.45 -22.54 -2.86
C PHE A 94 1.77 -23.35 -1.75
N PHE A 95 1.06 -22.71 -0.85
CA PHE A 95 0.36 -23.42 0.21
C PHE A 95 -0.77 -24.29 -0.33
N PHE A 96 -1.45 -23.86 -1.36
CA PHE A 96 -2.53 -24.64 -1.99
C PHE A 96 -2.00 -25.93 -2.64
N VAL A 97 -0.88 -25.85 -3.37
CA VAL A 97 -0.35 -26.99 -4.16
C VAL A 97 0.53 -27.90 -3.30
N TRP A 98 1.49 -27.33 -2.56
CA TRP A 98 2.52 -28.13 -1.86
C TRP A 98 2.29 -28.31 -0.37
N ARG A 99 1.55 -27.38 0.26
CA ARG A 99 1.31 -27.39 1.71
C ARG A 99 -0.17 -27.26 2.04
N TYR A 100 -1.02 -28.01 1.37
CA TYR A 100 -2.48 -27.90 1.47
C TYR A 100 -3.02 -28.02 2.91
N LYS A 101 -2.36 -28.77 3.79
CA LYS A 101 -2.73 -28.88 5.22
C LYS A 101 -2.68 -27.51 5.92
N ASP A 102 -1.73 -26.68 5.54
CA ASP A 102 -1.50 -25.36 6.12
C ASP A 102 -2.19 -24.23 5.33
N PHE A 103 -2.83 -24.55 4.19
CA PHE A 103 -3.44 -23.57 3.29
C PHE A 103 -4.43 -22.63 3.99
N HIS A 104 -5.32 -23.18 4.83
CA HIS A 104 -6.29 -22.36 5.55
C HIS A 104 -5.65 -21.42 6.55
N ARG A 105 -4.59 -21.87 7.22
CA ARG A 105 -3.84 -21.04 8.17
C ARG A 105 -3.12 -19.91 7.45
N ALA A 106 -2.46 -20.19 6.32
CA ALA A 106 -1.79 -19.20 5.50
C ALA A 106 -2.79 -18.15 4.96
N ALA A 107 -3.91 -18.62 4.38
CA ALA A 107 -4.97 -17.74 3.90
C ALA A 107 -5.56 -16.87 5.01
N PHE A 108 -5.79 -17.44 6.20
CA PHE A 108 -6.26 -16.67 7.36
C PHE A 108 -5.27 -15.58 7.78
N VAL A 109 -3.97 -15.90 7.84
CA VAL A 109 -2.95 -14.91 8.22
C VAL A 109 -2.92 -13.75 7.22
N ILE A 110 -2.93 -14.06 5.90
CA ILE A 110 -2.93 -13.02 4.87
C ILE A 110 -4.19 -12.14 5.00
N LEU A 111 -5.37 -12.74 5.03
CA LEU A 111 -6.63 -12.00 5.10
C LEU A 111 -6.74 -11.17 6.39
N ALA A 112 -6.38 -11.75 7.55
CA ALA A 112 -6.42 -11.06 8.83
C ALA A 112 -5.45 -9.88 8.86
N SER A 113 -4.24 -10.02 8.29
CA SER A 113 -3.28 -8.93 8.18
C SER A 113 -3.83 -7.75 7.37
N PHE A 114 -4.48 -8.01 6.23
CA PHE A 114 -5.12 -6.94 5.45
C PHE A 114 -6.22 -6.22 6.23
N PHE A 115 -7.09 -6.96 6.93
CA PHE A 115 -8.13 -6.32 7.75
C PHE A 115 -7.54 -5.46 8.87
N ILE A 116 -6.46 -5.92 9.52
CA ILE A 116 -5.76 -5.11 10.54
C ILE A 116 -5.20 -3.82 9.89
N TYR A 117 -4.57 -3.91 8.72
CA TYR A 117 -4.07 -2.74 8.01
C TYR A 117 -5.20 -1.78 7.60
N TYR A 118 -6.34 -2.28 7.16
CA TYR A 118 -7.49 -1.42 6.84
C TYR A 118 -8.01 -0.66 8.06
N VAL A 119 -8.09 -1.33 9.21
CA VAL A 119 -8.43 -0.66 10.48
C VAL A 119 -7.41 0.43 10.82
N ILE A 120 -6.11 0.13 10.66
CA ILE A 120 -5.04 1.09 10.89
C ILE A 120 -5.16 2.29 9.93
N TYR A 121 -5.38 2.06 8.65
CA TYR A 121 -5.55 3.13 7.64
C TYR A 121 -6.75 4.02 7.93
N ILE A 122 -7.84 3.46 8.45
CA ILE A 122 -9.02 4.26 8.83
C ILE A 122 -8.75 5.11 10.06
N ILE A 123 -8.09 4.53 11.09
CA ILE A 123 -7.85 5.21 12.38
C ILE A 123 -6.70 6.22 12.29
N LEU A 124 -5.70 5.95 11.43
CA LEU A 124 -4.53 6.80 11.22
C LEU A 124 -4.58 7.41 9.80
N PRO A 125 -5.34 8.49 9.60
CA PRO A 125 -5.53 9.12 8.30
C PRO A 125 -4.28 9.87 7.87
N VAL A 126 -3.48 9.26 7.01
CA VAL A 126 -2.28 9.84 6.41
C VAL A 126 -2.33 9.67 4.88
N ALA A 127 -1.90 10.70 4.17
CA ALA A 127 -1.74 10.65 2.72
C ALA A 127 -0.37 10.08 2.33
N GLY A 128 0.60 10.23 3.20
CA GLY A 128 1.96 9.76 3.02
C GLY A 128 2.92 10.84 2.47
N PRO A 129 4.24 10.60 2.62
CA PRO A 129 5.27 11.61 2.34
C PRO A 129 5.22 12.18 0.93
N GLN A 130 4.91 11.35 -0.07
CA GLN A 130 4.88 11.80 -1.48
C GLN A 130 3.80 12.85 -1.75
N TYR A 131 2.67 12.79 -1.07
CA TYR A 131 1.59 13.78 -1.19
C TYR A 131 1.80 14.93 -0.22
N TYR A 132 2.16 14.61 1.03
CA TYR A 132 2.30 15.60 2.09
C TYR A 132 3.41 16.61 1.81
N TYR A 133 4.62 16.17 1.40
CA TYR A 133 5.71 17.10 1.06
C TYR A 133 5.45 17.88 -0.22
N LYS A 134 4.62 17.36 -1.13
CA LYS A 134 4.13 18.15 -2.26
C LYS A 134 3.23 19.28 -1.80
N ALA A 135 2.34 19.01 -0.85
CA ALA A 135 1.38 19.99 -0.33
C ALA A 135 2.05 21.13 0.45
N ILE A 136 2.99 20.81 1.36
CA ILE A 136 3.66 21.83 2.18
C ILE A 136 4.86 22.48 1.48
N GLY A 137 5.34 21.89 0.40
CA GLY A 137 6.56 22.32 -0.31
C GLY A 137 7.85 21.72 0.25
N MET A 138 8.78 21.40 -0.65
CA MET A 138 10.05 20.74 -0.32
C MET A 138 10.94 21.57 0.59
N ASP A 139 10.88 22.91 0.47
CA ASP A 139 11.68 23.83 1.29
C ASP A 139 11.21 23.80 2.75
N ALA A 140 9.91 23.80 2.99
CA ALA A 140 9.34 23.68 4.33
C ALA A 140 9.70 22.32 4.96
N ALA A 141 9.57 21.23 4.21
CA ALA A 141 9.96 19.90 4.66
C ALA A 141 11.46 19.82 5.00
N ALA A 142 12.33 20.42 4.19
CA ALA A 142 13.77 20.46 4.42
C ALA A 142 14.16 21.28 5.68
N GLN A 143 13.37 22.30 6.02
CA GLN A 143 13.56 23.12 7.21
C GLN A 143 12.91 22.51 8.47
N GLY A 144 12.23 21.37 8.35
CA GLY A 144 11.53 20.73 9.47
C GLY A 144 10.23 21.42 9.87
N HIS A 145 9.64 22.21 8.96
CA HIS A 145 8.34 22.86 9.18
C HIS A 145 7.22 22.01 8.59
N PHE A 146 6.40 21.42 9.46
CA PHE A 146 5.33 20.51 9.09
C PHE A 146 3.97 21.14 9.45
N ALA A 147 3.39 21.84 8.49
CA ALA A 147 2.09 22.47 8.65
C ALA A 147 0.95 21.45 8.63
N ASP A 148 -0.07 21.66 9.45
CA ASP A 148 -1.34 20.95 9.29
C ASP A 148 -2.02 21.41 8.01
N VAL A 149 -2.29 20.47 7.11
CA VAL A 149 -2.93 20.74 5.81
C VAL A 149 -4.45 20.51 5.84
N GLY A 150 -5.00 20.13 6.98
CA GLY A 150 -6.43 19.91 7.15
C GLY A 150 -7.02 18.98 6.09
N ASN A 151 -8.03 19.48 5.36
CA ASN A 151 -8.74 18.71 4.33
C ASN A 151 -8.16 18.88 2.91
N TYR A 152 -6.90 19.33 2.78
CA TYR A 152 -6.25 19.57 1.48
C TYR A 152 -6.38 18.39 0.52
N PHE A 153 -6.15 17.17 0.99
CA PHE A 153 -6.19 15.95 0.19
C PHE A 153 -7.60 15.51 -0.25
N ALA A 154 -8.66 16.15 0.24
CA ALA A 154 -10.01 15.90 -0.27
C ALA A 154 -10.17 16.34 -1.74
N THR A 155 -9.38 17.33 -2.18
CA THR A 155 -9.45 17.92 -3.52
C THR A 155 -8.13 17.87 -4.30
N HIS A 156 -7.00 17.61 -3.63
CA HIS A 156 -5.68 17.60 -4.23
C HIS A 156 -5.02 16.24 -4.04
N ARG A 157 -4.70 15.57 -5.14
CA ARG A 157 -4.07 14.24 -5.14
C ARG A 157 -2.73 14.21 -5.86
N GLU A 158 -2.11 15.38 -6.03
CA GLU A 158 -0.81 15.48 -6.71
C GLU A 158 0.31 14.90 -5.84
N ALA A 159 1.00 13.89 -6.35
CA ALA A 159 2.19 13.34 -5.74
C ALA A 159 3.46 14.09 -6.14
N LEU A 160 4.50 13.98 -5.31
CA LEU A 160 5.86 14.34 -5.72
C LEU A 160 6.29 13.44 -6.87
N THR A 161 6.89 14.04 -7.87
CA THR A 161 7.51 13.27 -8.93
C THR A 161 8.70 12.49 -8.36
N SER A 162 8.75 11.19 -8.57
CA SER A 162 9.87 10.37 -8.13
C SER A 162 11.19 10.94 -8.65
N PRO A 163 12.19 11.16 -7.80
CA PRO A 163 13.53 11.57 -8.23
C PRO A 163 14.34 10.42 -8.82
N GLY A 164 13.82 9.18 -8.77
CA GLY A 164 14.48 7.98 -9.26
C GLY A 164 14.54 7.88 -10.79
N TYR A 165 15.09 6.78 -11.27
CA TYR A 165 15.22 6.47 -12.69
C TYR A 165 13.85 6.15 -13.30
N ARG A 166 13.36 6.99 -14.23
CA ARG A 166 12.00 6.93 -14.79
C ARG A 166 11.85 6.10 -16.05
N ASP A 167 12.96 5.78 -16.71
CA ASP A 167 12.93 4.99 -17.94
C ASP A 167 12.94 3.49 -17.70
N GLY A 168 12.94 3.09 -16.42
CA GLY A 168 12.94 1.71 -15.97
C GLY A 168 11.66 0.96 -16.32
N VAL A 169 11.77 -0.36 -16.46
CA VAL A 169 10.64 -1.24 -16.78
C VAL A 169 9.67 -1.31 -15.60
N PHE A 170 10.20 -1.49 -14.38
CA PHE A 170 9.37 -1.61 -13.19
C PHE A 170 8.76 -0.28 -12.77
N TYR A 171 9.50 0.83 -12.95
CA TYR A 171 8.94 2.17 -12.77
C TYR A 171 7.70 2.39 -13.65
N LYS A 172 7.78 2.07 -14.95
CA LYS A 172 6.65 2.21 -15.88
C LYS A 172 5.48 1.33 -15.50
N MET A 173 5.72 0.08 -15.09
CA MET A 173 4.66 -0.81 -14.60
C MET A 173 3.94 -0.24 -13.38
N VAL A 174 4.67 0.37 -12.44
CA VAL A 174 4.10 0.99 -11.24
C VAL A 174 3.33 2.25 -11.61
N ALA A 175 3.87 3.09 -12.49
CA ALA A 175 3.22 4.32 -12.96
C ALA A 175 1.91 4.00 -13.70
N ASP A 176 1.94 3.06 -14.65
CA ASP A 176 0.75 2.63 -15.40
C ASP A 176 -0.33 2.06 -14.46
N ALA A 177 0.07 1.32 -13.42
CA ALA A 177 -0.86 0.77 -12.44
C ALA A 177 -1.52 1.86 -11.57
N HIS A 178 -0.80 2.94 -11.24
CA HIS A 178 -1.37 4.08 -10.53
C HIS A 178 -2.37 4.85 -11.41
N GLU A 179 -2.00 5.14 -12.66
CA GLU A 179 -2.90 5.82 -13.60
C GLU A 179 -4.17 5.02 -13.89
N ALA A 180 -4.10 3.69 -13.92
CA ALA A 180 -5.26 2.83 -14.12
C ALA A 180 -6.16 2.71 -12.87
N GLY A 181 -5.66 3.07 -11.69
CA GLY A 181 -6.38 3.01 -10.40
C GLY A 181 -7.02 4.34 -9.99
N GLU A 182 -6.76 5.43 -10.72
CA GLU A 182 -7.39 6.74 -10.54
C GLU A 182 -8.70 6.86 -11.34
#